data_d8d30f8f99411df1213035d986f09285
#
_entry.id   d8d30f8f99411df1213035d986f09285
#
_cell.length_a   1.000
_cell.length_b   1.000
_cell.length_c   1.000
_cell.angle_alpha   90.00
_cell.angle_beta   90.00
_cell.angle_gamma   90.00
#
_symmetry.space_group_name_H-M   'P 1'
#
loop_
_entity.id
_entity.type
_entity.pdbx_description
1 polymer ?
#
loop_
_entity_poly.entity_id
_entity_poly.type
_entity_poly.pdbx_seq_one_letter_code
_entity_poly.pdbx_strand_id
1 'polypeptide(L)'
;IRLSLVGSEMCIRDSLSVLHFNHLFIWMDPEVVEHDKIIKAKSGYLDPYFFLIRGFIYLGGWSLYRYFSRKFSIAQDISNDNKNHIKNFKISAGFLVFFLVTESMMSWDWIMSIDPHWFSTLFGWYVFASMAVSAVTTIALISIYLKSKGYLPNVNDNHIHDLGKFMFGFSVFWTYLWFSQFMLIWYANIPEEVVYFITRMDDYTIPFWGMVVINFILPFLILVSSNFKRVYWIITMAGIIILVGHYIDVYNMIMPSAVGDKWGFGIPELASLMFFAGLFIFIVFSTLTKAPLEAK
;
A
#
# COMPACT_ATOMS: atom_id res chain seq x y z
N ILE A 1 3.73 7.43 3.85
CA ILE A 1 4.98 6.75 4.27
C ILE A 1 5.09 5.35 3.62
N ARG A 2 4.02 4.60 3.45
CA ARG A 2 4.03 3.29 2.78
C ARG A 2 3.90 3.36 1.26
N LEU A 3 3.32 4.42 0.73
CA LEU A 3 3.40 4.77 -0.69
C LEU A 3 4.86 4.83 -1.18
N SER A 4 5.80 5.20 -0.31
CA SER A 4 7.22 5.13 -0.64
C SER A 4 7.80 3.72 -0.54
N LEU A 5 7.23 2.80 0.24
CA LEU A 5 7.76 1.43 0.35
C LEU A 5 7.29 0.54 -0.81
N VAL A 6 6.00 0.48 -1.09
CA VAL A 6 5.50 -0.29 -2.24
C VAL A 6 5.93 0.38 -3.55
N GLY A 7 5.85 1.72 -3.64
CA GLY A 7 6.35 2.45 -4.78
C GLY A 7 7.87 2.44 -4.90
N SER A 8 8.65 2.36 -3.81
CA SER A 8 10.11 2.26 -3.89
C SER A 8 10.59 0.83 -4.13
N GLU A 9 9.89 -0.19 -3.65
CA GLU A 9 10.18 -1.57 -4.06
C GLU A 9 9.95 -1.74 -5.56
N MET A 10 8.86 -1.21 -6.09
CA MET A 10 8.60 -1.19 -7.53
C MET A 10 9.54 -0.24 -8.25
N CYS A 11 9.74 1.01 -7.81
CA CYS A 11 10.65 1.95 -8.47
C CYS A 11 12.13 1.55 -8.38
N ILE A 12 12.59 0.83 -7.37
CA ILE A 12 13.98 0.33 -7.34
C ILE A 12 14.11 -0.93 -8.17
N ARG A 13 13.12 -1.81 -8.18
CA ARG A 13 13.06 -2.92 -9.11
C ARG A 13 12.97 -2.42 -10.56
N ASP A 14 12.16 -1.38 -10.81
CA ASP A 14 12.05 -0.68 -12.09
C ASP A 14 13.32 0.10 -12.43
N SER A 15 13.97 0.77 -11.49
CA SER A 15 15.22 1.48 -11.74
C SER A 15 16.43 0.55 -11.87
N LEU A 16 16.41 -0.63 -11.26
CA LEU A 16 17.38 -1.70 -11.52
C LEU A 16 17.02 -2.48 -12.80
N SER A 17 15.76 -2.47 -13.22
CA SER A 17 15.28 -3.03 -14.49
C SER A 17 15.22 -2.02 -15.64
N VAL A 18 15.70 -0.77 -15.45
CA VAL A 18 15.87 0.25 -16.52
C VAL A 18 16.66 -0.30 -17.72
N LEU A 19 17.40 -1.38 -17.52
CA LEU A 19 18.06 -2.14 -18.60
C LEU A 19 17.22 -3.28 -19.17
N HIS A 20 16.06 -3.66 -18.55
CA HIS A 20 15.23 -4.78 -18.98
C HIS A 20 13.73 -4.60 -18.63
N PHE A 21 13.16 -3.45 -18.90
CA PHE A 21 11.72 -3.16 -18.69
C PHE A 21 10.79 -4.21 -19.34
N ASN A 22 11.19 -4.75 -20.49
CA ASN A 22 10.41 -5.70 -21.26
C ASN A 22 10.15 -7.03 -20.53
N HIS A 23 10.96 -7.39 -19.52
CA HIS A 23 10.77 -8.64 -18.78
C HIS A 23 9.69 -8.54 -17.68
N LEU A 24 9.47 -7.35 -17.11
CA LEU A 24 8.44 -7.17 -16.10
C LEU A 24 7.11 -6.73 -16.71
N PHE A 25 7.16 -5.82 -17.68
CA PHE A 25 5.99 -5.28 -18.37
C PHE A 25 6.05 -5.74 -19.83
N ILE A 26 5.42 -6.87 -20.14
CA ILE A 26 5.41 -7.47 -21.47
C ILE A 26 4.83 -6.55 -22.55
N TRP A 27 3.95 -5.63 -22.17
CA TRP A 27 3.38 -4.62 -23.07
C TRP A 27 4.38 -3.50 -23.48
N MET A 28 5.57 -3.46 -22.89
CA MET A 28 6.66 -2.57 -23.34
C MET A 28 7.49 -3.20 -24.48
N ASP A 29 7.25 -4.45 -24.81
CA ASP A 29 7.92 -5.12 -25.92
C ASP A 29 7.15 -4.88 -27.23
N PRO A 30 7.75 -4.21 -28.24
CA PRO A 30 7.11 -3.91 -29.51
C PRO A 30 6.65 -5.17 -30.26
N GLU A 31 7.41 -6.28 -30.17
CA GLU A 31 7.06 -7.55 -30.83
C GLU A 31 5.79 -8.14 -30.24
N VAL A 32 5.64 -8.12 -28.90
CA VAL A 32 4.45 -8.60 -28.22
C VAL A 32 3.25 -7.72 -28.57
N VAL A 33 3.40 -6.38 -28.57
CA VAL A 33 2.34 -5.42 -28.89
C VAL A 33 1.82 -5.62 -30.34
N GLU A 34 2.69 -5.97 -31.28
CA GLU A 34 2.29 -6.17 -32.67
C GLU A 34 1.44 -7.44 -32.86
N HIS A 35 1.76 -8.51 -32.14
CA HIS A 35 1.12 -9.82 -32.30
C HIS A 35 -0.08 -10.03 -31.38
N ASP A 36 -0.16 -9.34 -30.23
CA ASP A 36 -1.24 -9.49 -29.28
C ASP A 36 -2.35 -8.43 -29.49
N LYS A 37 -3.52 -8.89 -29.89
CA LYS A 37 -4.68 -8.01 -30.18
C LYS A 37 -5.18 -7.27 -28.93
N ILE A 38 -5.09 -7.87 -27.75
CA ILE A 38 -5.59 -7.28 -26.49
C ILE A 38 -4.65 -6.17 -26.06
N ILE A 39 -3.34 -6.44 -26.06
CA ILE A 39 -2.33 -5.44 -25.71
C ILE A 39 -2.34 -4.29 -26.71
N LYS A 40 -2.46 -4.58 -28.01
CA LYS A 40 -2.57 -3.58 -29.07
C LYS A 40 -3.80 -2.68 -28.89
N ALA A 41 -4.93 -3.23 -28.47
CA ALA A 41 -6.13 -2.43 -28.19
C ALA A 41 -5.94 -1.50 -26.97
N LYS A 42 -5.07 -1.85 -26.02
CA LYS A 42 -4.73 -1.04 -24.84
C LYS A 42 -3.53 -0.12 -25.04
N SER A 43 -2.88 -0.11 -26.21
CA SER A 43 -1.64 0.63 -26.49
C SER A 43 -1.76 2.14 -26.28
N GLY A 44 -2.97 2.72 -26.39
CA GLY A 44 -3.21 4.13 -26.07
C GLY A 44 -3.06 4.49 -24.60
N TYR A 45 -3.25 3.53 -23.69
CA TYR A 45 -3.04 3.68 -22.25
C TYR A 45 -1.71 3.09 -21.79
N LEU A 46 -1.37 1.89 -22.28
CA LEU A 46 -0.13 1.16 -21.98
C LEU A 46 0.98 1.58 -22.96
N ASP A 47 1.35 2.86 -22.90
CA ASP A 47 2.48 3.45 -23.64
C ASP A 47 3.60 3.78 -22.64
N PRO A 48 4.87 3.40 -22.90
CA PRO A 48 5.99 3.62 -21.99
C PRO A 48 6.20 5.09 -21.58
N TYR A 49 6.06 6.02 -22.52
CA TYR A 49 6.22 7.45 -22.21
C TYR A 49 5.06 7.95 -21.35
N PHE A 50 3.84 7.58 -21.71
CA PHE A 50 2.66 7.99 -20.96
C PHE A 50 2.64 7.36 -19.55
N PHE A 51 3.09 6.11 -19.40
CA PHE A 51 3.29 5.44 -18.11
C PHE A 51 4.26 6.22 -17.20
N LEU A 52 5.43 6.63 -17.74
CA LEU A 52 6.40 7.41 -16.98
C LEU A 52 5.85 8.78 -16.58
N ILE A 53 5.17 9.48 -17.48
CA ILE A 53 4.55 10.79 -17.19
C ILE A 53 3.54 10.66 -16.05
N ARG A 54 2.66 9.63 -16.07
CA ARG A 54 1.72 9.38 -14.98
C ARG A 54 2.44 9.09 -13.67
N GLY A 55 3.47 8.26 -13.67
CA GLY A 55 4.30 7.99 -12.50
C GLY A 55 4.90 9.26 -11.89
N PHE A 56 5.43 10.16 -12.73
CA PHE A 56 5.92 11.47 -12.27
C PHE A 56 4.81 12.34 -11.68
N ILE A 57 3.60 12.33 -12.25
CA ILE A 57 2.45 13.07 -11.72
C ILE A 57 2.07 12.54 -10.34
N TYR A 58 2.01 11.20 -10.14
CA TYR A 58 1.67 10.60 -8.85
C TYR A 58 2.70 10.97 -7.79
N LEU A 59 3.97 10.64 -8.01
CA LEU A 59 5.04 10.88 -7.05
C LEU A 59 5.28 12.37 -6.80
N GLY A 60 5.21 13.17 -7.86
CA GLY A 60 5.34 14.63 -7.78
C GLY A 60 4.22 15.26 -6.96
N GLY A 61 2.97 14.93 -7.25
CA GLY A 61 1.79 15.44 -6.54
C GLY A 61 1.80 15.05 -5.05
N TRP A 62 2.11 13.79 -4.73
CA TRP A 62 2.21 13.32 -3.35
C TRP A 62 3.38 13.96 -2.59
N SER A 63 4.52 14.17 -3.26
CA SER A 63 5.69 14.84 -2.68
C SER A 63 5.43 16.33 -2.42
N LEU A 64 4.76 17.01 -3.35
CA LEU A 64 4.34 18.40 -3.19
C LEU A 64 3.38 18.58 -2.02
N TYR A 65 2.37 17.72 -1.91
CA TYR A 65 1.45 17.74 -0.77
C TYR A 65 2.22 17.59 0.55
N ARG A 66 3.08 16.56 0.64
CA ARG A 66 3.91 16.34 1.85
C ARG A 66 4.74 17.57 2.20
N TYR A 67 5.35 18.22 1.20
CA TYR A 67 6.18 19.42 1.40
C TYR A 67 5.34 20.57 1.95
N PHE A 68 4.22 20.90 1.32
CA PHE A 68 3.38 22.02 1.76
C PHE A 68 2.69 21.74 3.10
N SER A 69 2.17 20.55 3.32
CA SER A 69 1.55 20.16 4.59
C SER A 69 2.53 20.30 5.75
N ARG A 70 3.77 19.81 5.57
CA ARG A 70 4.82 19.96 6.59
C ARG A 70 5.20 21.43 6.80
N LYS A 71 5.33 22.21 5.74
CA LYS A 71 5.64 23.64 5.82
C LYS A 71 4.59 24.40 6.63
N PHE A 72 3.29 24.15 6.37
CA PHE A 72 2.22 24.81 7.10
C PHE A 72 2.09 24.30 8.53
N SER A 73 2.34 23.02 8.79
CA SER A 73 2.36 22.48 10.14
C SER A 73 3.44 23.15 11.00
N ILE A 74 4.67 23.22 10.52
CA ILE A 74 5.77 23.87 11.26
C ILE A 74 5.52 25.38 11.43
N ALA A 75 4.99 26.05 10.39
CA ALA A 75 4.65 27.46 10.49
C ALA A 75 3.51 27.72 11.51
N GLN A 76 2.63 26.76 11.72
CA GLN A 76 1.57 26.85 12.72
C GLN A 76 2.12 26.82 14.16
N ASP A 77 3.18 26.05 14.42
CA ASP A 77 3.80 25.95 15.76
C ASP A 77 4.40 27.31 16.24
N ILE A 78 4.71 28.21 15.30
CA ILE A 78 5.29 29.54 15.57
C ILE A 78 4.20 30.63 15.58
N SER A 79 3.03 30.34 14.99
CA SER A 79 1.96 31.31 14.76
C SER A 79 0.88 31.23 15.85
N ASN A 80 0.48 32.37 16.37
CA ASN A 80 -0.65 32.46 17.33
C ASN A 80 -2.02 32.50 16.65
N ASP A 81 -2.08 32.46 15.30
CA ASP A 81 -3.32 32.47 14.54
C ASP A 81 -3.57 31.11 13.86
N ASN A 82 -4.81 30.83 13.50
CA ASN A 82 -5.20 29.56 12.86
C ASN A 82 -5.07 29.56 11.30
N LYS A 83 -4.43 30.59 10.71
CA LYS A 83 -4.38 30.72 9.25
C LYS A 83 -3.63 29.58 8.57
N ASN A 84 -2.53 29.13 9.15
CA ASN A 84 -1.74 28.03 8.60
C ASN A 84 -2.44 26.69 8.76
N HIS A 85 -3.16 26.49 9.87
CA HIS A 85 -4.02 25.32 10.07
C HIS A 85 -5.12 25.23 9.01
N ILE A 86 -5.83 26.36 8.76
CA ILE A 86 -6.87 26.43 7.72
C ILE A 86 -6.29 26.16 6.32
N LYS A 87 -5.11 26.70 6.02
CA LYS A 87 -4.43 26.41 4.74
C LYS A 87 -4.10 24.93 4.61
N ASN A 88 -3.54 24.33 5.66
CA ASN A 88 -3.22 22.89 5.67
C ASN A 88 -4.48 22.05 5.49
N PHE A 89 -5.57 22.39 6.16
CA PHE A 89 -6.86 21.71 5.99
C PHE A 89 -7.36 21.77 4.53
N LYS A 90 -7.32 22.95 3.90
CA LYS A 90 -7.76 23.13 2.50
C LYS A 90 -6.92 22.32 1.52
N ILE A 91 -5.59 22.34 1.65
CA ILE A 91 -4.73 21.54 0.76
C ILE A 91 -4.88 20.04 1.01
N SER A 92 -5.14 19.62 2.26
CA SER A 92 -5.40 18.21 2.59
C SER A 92 -6.71 17.74 1.96
N ALA A 93 -7.77 18.55 1.98
CA ALA A 93 -9.03 18.23 1.32
C ALA A 93 -8.86 18.10 -0.21
N GLY A 94 -8.14 19.03 -0.84
CA GLY A 94 -7.81 18.93 -2.28
C GLY A 94 -6.93 17.72 -2.60
N PHE A 95 -5.98 17.42 -1.72
CA PHE A 95 -5.12 16.25 -1.89
C PHE A 95 -5.88 14.94 -1.79
N LEU A 96 -6.89 14.83 -0.93
CA LEU A 96 -7.71 13.61 -0.83
C LEU A 96 -8.39 13.28 -2.16
N VAL A 97 -8.92 14.27 -2.86
CA VAL A 97 -9.52 14.07 -4.19
C VAL A 97 -8.47 13.63 -5.20
N PHE A 98 -7.32 14.32 -5.24
CA PHE A 98 -6.21 13.97 -6.11
C PHE A 98 -5.69 12.56 -5.80
N PHE A 99 -5.53 12.22 -4.52
CA PHE A 99 -5.05 10.93 -4.07
C PHE A 99 -5.96 9.77 -4.46
N LEU A 100 -7.29 9.92 -4.29
CA LEU A 100 -8.27 8.92 -4.68
C LEU A 100 -8.15 8.51 -6.15
N VAL A 101 -8.00 9.50 -7.04
CA VAL A 101 -7.84 9.23 -8.47
C VAL A 101 -6.48 8.64 -8.78
N THR A 102 -5.41 9.27 -8.28
CA THR A 102 -4.04 8.85 -8.59
C THR A 102 -3.65 7.53 -7.97
N GLU A 103 -4.20 7.17 -6.82
CA GLU A 103 -3.96 5.88 -6.17
C GLU A 103 -4.57 4.73 -6.98
N SER A 104 -5.82 4.86 -7.40
CA SER A 104 -6.46 3.85 -8.25
C SER A 104 -5.72 3.68 -9.59
N MET A 105 -5.34 4.78 -10.23
CA MET A 105 -4.55 4.73 -11.47
C MET A 105 -3.16 4.13 -11.24
N MET A 106 -2.50 4.46 -10.12
CA MET A 106 -1.21 3.88 -9.75
C MET A 106 -1.29 2.36 -9.59
N SER A 107 -2.34 1.86 -8.94
CA SER A 107 -2.54 0.41 -8.77
C SER A 107 -2.73 -0.31 -10.11
N TRP A 108 -3.42 0.33 -11.08
CA TRP A 108 -3.57 -0.20 -12.43
C TRP A 108 -2.26 -0.15 -13.22
N ASP A 109 -1.50 0.95 -13.10
CA ASP A 109 -0.24 1.13 -13.82
C ASP A 109 0.89 0.23 -13.27
N TRP A 110 1.03 0.14 -11.95
CA TRP A 110 2.23 -0.47 -11.35
C TRP A 110 2.04 -1.91 -10.93
N ILE A 111 0.80 -2.35 -10.69
CA ILE A 111 0.53 -3.72 -10.27
C ILE A 111 -0.27 -4.47 -11.32
N MET A 112 -1.44 -3.97 -11.69
CA MET A 112 -2.33 -4.68 -12.59
C MET A 112 -1.75 -4.80 -14.01
N SER A 113 -0.99 -3.82 -14.49
CA SER A 113 -0.41 -3.84 -15.83
C SER A 113 0.73 -4.87 -16.02
N ILE A 114 1.19 -5.52 -14.94
CA ILE A 114 2.10 -6.66 -15.03
C ILE A 114 1.40 -7.83 -15.75
N ASP A 115 0.08 -7.98 -15.57
CA ASP A 115 -0.77 -8.87 -16.35
C ASP A 115 -1.73 -8.06 -17.23
N PRO A 116 -1.32 -7.65 -18.44
CA PRO A 116 -2.13 -6.78 -19.29
C PRO A 116 -3.39 -7.46 -19.86
N HIS A 117 -3.52 -8.78 -19.77
CA HIS A 117 -4.70 -9.51 -20.22
C HIS A 117 -5.84 -9.43 -19.19
N TRP A 118 -5.50 -9.32 -17.93
CA TRP A 118 -6.46 -9.19 -16.84
C TRP A 118 -6.77 -7.73 -16.49
N PHE A 119 -7.98 -7.46 -16.01
CA PHE A 119 -8.36 -6.14 -15.49
C PHE A 119 -9.50 -6.25 -14.46
N SER A 120 -9.52 -5.34 -13.49
CA SER A 120 -10.62 -5.16 -12.56
C SER A 120 -10.66 -3.72 -12.05
N THR A 121 -11.82 -3.09 -12.12
CA THR A 121 -12.02 -1.72 -11.61
C THR A 121 -11.94 -1.67 -10.09
N LEU A 122 -12.36 -2.74 -9.41
CA LEU A 122 -12.33 -2.84 -7.95
C LEU A 122 -10.91 -3.00 -7.39
N PHE A 123 -9.95 -3.37 -8.24
CA PHE A 123 -8.57 -3.60 -7.85
C PHE A 123 -7.91 -2.37 -7.21
N GLY A 124 -8.20 -1.16 -7.71
CA GLY A 124 -7.73 0.10 -7.12
C GLY A 124 -8.18 0.26 -5.66
N TRP A 125 -9.45 0.03 -5.38
CA TRP A 125 -9.97 0.10 -4.02
C TRP A 125 -9.40 -0.97 -3.09
N TYR A 126 -9.14 -2.17 -3.63
CA TYR A 126 -8.49 -3.25 -2.90
C TYR A 126 -7.06 -2.88 -2.48
N VAL A 127 -6.26 -2.33 -3.41
CA VAL A 127 -4.92 -1.83 -3.12
C VAL A 127 -4.96 -0.67 -2.12
N PHE A 128 -5.90 0.27 -2.29
CA PHE A 128 -6.12 1.35 -1.34
C PHE A 128 -6.38 0.84 0.08
N ALA A 129 -7.26 -0.15 0.25
CA ALA A 129 -7.55 -0.70 1.57
C ALA A 129 -6.32 -1.37 2.20
N SER A 130 -5.54 -2.13 1.40
CA SER A 130 -4.27 -2.71 1.82
C SER A 130 -3.27 -1.66 2.29
N MET A 131 -3.14 -0.54 1.56
CA MET A 131 -2.29 0.58 1.94
C MET A 131 -2.80 1.29 3.21
N ALA A 132 -4.11 1.53 3.30
CA ALA A 132 -4.71 2.26 4.42
C ALA A 132 -4.54 1.53 5.75
N VAL A 133 -4.88 0.22 5.80
CA VAL A 133 -4.70 -0.57 7.03
C VAL A 133 -3.24 -0.62 7.45
N SER A 134 -2.35 -0.74 6.50
CA SER A 134 -0.91 -0.79 6.76
C SER A 134 -0.33 0.54 7.22
N ALA A 135 -0.81 1.66 6.68
CA ALA A 135 -0.42 2.99 7.11
C ALA A 135 -0.87 3.26 8.55
N VAL A 136 -2.14 2.98 8.87
CA VAL A 136 -2.67 3.15 10.24
C VAL A 136 -1.93 2.24 11.22
N THR A 137 -1.69 0.99 10.84
CA THR A 137 -0.92 0.03 11.66
C THR A 137 0.49 0.54 11.93
N THR A 138 1.17 1.04 10.92
CA THR A 138 2.53 1.59 11.08
C THR A 138 2.53 2.82 11.99
N ILE A 139 1.54 3.72 11.87
CA ILE A 139 1.38 4.87 12.77
C ILE A 139 1.15 4.39 14.20
N ALA A 140 0.31 3.38 14.42
CA ALA A 140 0.06 2.83 15.74
C ALA A 140 1.34 2.27 16.38
N LEU A 141 2.11 1.47 15.64
CA LEU A 141 3.37 0.88 16.12
C LEU A 141 4.40 1.95 16.47
N ILE A 142 4.59 2.95 15.60
CA ILE A 142 5.52 4.06 15.88
C ILE A 142 5.05 4.87 17.08
N SER A 143 3.75 5.16 17.20
CA SER A 143 3.19 5.92 18.32
C SER A 143 3.38 5.18 19.66
N ILE A 144 3.15 3.87 19.69
CA ILE A 144 3.39 3.03 20.88
C ILE A 144 4.87 3.04 21.23
N TYR A 145 5.75 2.90 20.24
CA TYR A 145 7.20 2.92 20.47
C TYR A 145 7.66 4.26 21.03
N LEU A 146 7.26 5.39 20.43
CA LEU A 146 7.65 6.71 20.91
C LEU A 146 7.07 7.01 22.30
N LYS A 147 5.84 6.59 22.57
CA LYS A 147 5.24 6.70 23.90
C LYS A 147 6.01 5.88 24.94
N SER A 148 6.43 4.67 24.62
CA SER A 148 7.24 3.82 25.54
C SER A 148 8.60 4.44 25.87
N LYS A 149 9.11 5.33 25.01
CA LYS A 149 10.35 6.08 25.22
C LYS A 149 10.12 7.45 25.89
N GLY A 150 8.87 7.81 26.20
CA GLY A 150 8.52 9.07 26.86
C GLY A 150 8.47 10.30 25.94
N TYR A 151 8.54 10.11 24.60
CA TYR A 151 8.54 11.23 23.64
C TYR A 151 7.15 11.77 23.31
N LEU A 152 6.07 11.09 23.70
CA LEU A 152 4.68 11.47 23.44
C LEU A 152 3.86 11.49 24.75
N PRO A 153 4.07 12.45 25.64
CA PRO A 153 3.37 12.51 26.93
C PRO A 153 1.87 12.74 26.79
N ASN A 154 1.43 13.47 25.76
CA ASN A 154 0.01 13.80 25.55
C ASN A 154 -0.78 12.68 24.86
N VAL A 155 -0.11 11.66 24.30
CA VAL A 155 -0.79 10.50 23.72
C VAL A 155 -1.29 9.59 24.84
N ASN A 156 -2.60 9.45 24.95
CA ASN A 156 -3.26 8.63 25.95
C ASN A 156 -3.79 7.30 25.37
N ASP A 157 -4.35 6.45 26.24
CA ASP A 157 -4.84 5.12 25.85
C ASP A 157 -6.04 5.20 24.88
N ASN A 158 -6.79 6.33 24.89
CA ASN A 158 -7.89 6.52 23.94
C ASN A 158 -7.38 6.72 22.52
N HIS A 159 -6.28 7.47 22.33
CA HIS A 159 -5.66 7.62 21.01
C HIS A 159 -5.19 6.28 20.43
N ILE A 160 -4.57 5.44 21.26
CA ILE A 160 -4.12 4.11 20.83
C ILE A 160 -5.31 3.18 20.56
N HIS A 161 -6.35 3.27 21.40
CA HIS A 161 -7.60 2.56 21.18
C HIS A 161 -8.29 2.96 19.86
N ASP A 162 -8.27 4.26 19.51
CA ASP A 162 -8.83 4.74 18.25
C ASP A 162 -8.02 4.24 17.05
N LEU A 163 -6.69 4.23 17.13
CA LEU A 163 -5.86 3.60 16.11
C LEU A 163 -6.17 2.10 15.97
N GLY A 164 -6.38 1.40 17.08
CA GLY A 164 -6.81 -0.01 17.08
C GLY A 164 -8.19 -0.22 16.43
N LYS A 165 -9.12 0.73 16.55
CA LYS A 165 -10.40 0.70 15.81
C LYS A 165 -10.18 0.86 14.31
N PHE A 166 -9.32 1.79 13.90
CA PHE A 166 -9.01 1.96 12.49
C PHE A 166 -8.29 0.74 11.90
N MET A 167 -7.34 0.14 12.63
CA MET A 167 -6.72 -1.12 12.23
C MET A 167 -7.78 -2.20 11.99
N PHE A 168 -8.70 -2.39 12.94
CA PHE A 168 -9.82 -3.33 12.82
C PHE A 168 -10.72 -3.00 11.63
N GLY A 169 -11.19 -1.75 11.53
CA GLY A 169 -12.12 -1.31 10.50
C GLY A 169 -11.54 -1.46 9.08
N PHE A 170 -10.28 -1.07 8.89
CA PHE A 170 -9.62 -1.20 7.59
C PHE A 170 -9.26 -2.65 7.25
N SER A 171 -8.99 -3.53 8.23
CA SER A 171 -8.82 -4.97 7.98
C SER A 171 -10.13 -5.59 7.48
N VAL A 172 -11.27 -5.23 8.09
CA VAL A 172 -12.59 -5.67 7.62
C VAL A 172 -12.90 -5.11 6.23
N PHE A 173 -12.58 -3.84 5.99
CA PHE A 173 -12.80 -3.19 4.69
C PHE A 173 -11.95 -3.81 3.58
N TRP A 174 -10.69 -4.13 3.86
CA TRP A 174 -9.82 -4.86 2.94
C TRP A 174 -10.42 -6.23 2.58
N THR A 175 -10.87 -6.98 3.57
CA THR A 175 -11.49 -8.29 3.37
C THR A 175 -12.77 -8.19 2.54
N TYR A 176 -13.59 -7.19 2.82
CA TYR A 176 -14.81 -6.93 2.04
C TYR A 176 -14.48 -6.70 0.57
N LEU A 177 -13.50 -5.87 0.25
CA LEU A 177 -13.12 -5.58 -1.13
C LEU A 177 -12.48 -6.79 -1.82
N TRP A 178 -11.60 -7.51 -1.13
CA TRP A 178 -11.01 -8.74 -1.63
C TRP A 178 -12.07 -9.80 -1.94
N PHE A 179 -12.97 -10.05 -0.98
CA PHE A 179 -14.03 -11.04 -1.12
C PHE A 179 -15.05 -10.63 -2.19
N SER A 180 -15.42 -9.36 -2.25
CA SER A 180 -16.33 -8.86 -3.28
C SER A 180 -15.76 -9.04 -4.69
N GLN A 181 -14.48 -8.74 -4.88
CA GLN A 181 -13.80 -8.98 -6.15
C GLN A 181 -13.77 -10.46 -6.50
N PHE A 182 -13.39 -11.30 -5.56
CA PHE A 182 -13.39 -12.75 -5.72
C PHE A 182 -14.78 -13.27 -6.11
N MET A 183 -15.82 -12.91 -5.34
CA MET A 183 -17.17 -13.37 -5.55
C MET A 183 -17.76 -12.92 -6.89
N LEU A 184 -17.54 -11.67 -7.29
CA LEU A 184 -18.03 -11.14 -8.56
C LEU A 184 -17.43 -11.86 -9.75
N ILE A 185 -16.11 -12.05 -9.76
CA ILE A 185 -15.39 -12.73 -10.85
C ILE A 185 -15.73 -14.22 -10.87
N TRP A 186 -15.78 -14.86 -9.70
CA TRP A 186 -16.14 -16.27 -9.59
C TRP A 186 -17.58 -16.54 -10.01
N TYR A 187 -18.52 -15.68 -9.62
CA TYR A 187 -19.92 -15.80 -10.00
C TYR A 187 -20.16 -15.55 -11.49
N ALA A 188 -19.52 -14.55 -12.07
CA ALA A 188 -19.60 -14.22 -13.50
C ALA A 188 -19.02 -15.34 -14.37
N ASN A 189 -18.00 -16.03 -13.87
CA ASN A 189 -17.31 -17.16 -14.50
C ASN A 189 -16.87 -16.87 -15.96
N ILE A 190 -16.40 -15.64 -16.19
CA ILE A 190 -15.83 -15.24 -17.48
C ILE A 190 -14.43 -15.84 -17.59
N PRO A 191 -14.13 -16.68 -18.60
CA PRO A 191 -12.87 -17.43 -18.67
C PRO A 191 -11.61 -16.55 -18.55
N GLU A 192 -11.61 -15.37 -19.17
CA GLU A 192 -10.48 -14.45 -19.17
C GLU A 192 -10.23 -13.80 -17.81
N GLU A 193 -11.28 -13.63 -17.00
CA GLU A 193 -11.18 -12.98 -15.68
C GLU A 193 -10.90 -13.97 -14.54
N VAL A 194 -11.45 -15.19 -14.63
CA VAL A 194 -11.36 -16.22 -13.60
C VAL A 194 -9.93 -16.75 -13.46
N VAL A 195 -9.13 -16.75 -14.54
CA VAL A 195 -7.73 -17.20 -14.55
C VAL A 195 -6.92 -16.56 -13.43
N TYR A 196 -7.16 -15.30 -13.11
CA TYR A 196 -6.48 -14.61 -12.02
C TYR A 196 -6.60 -15.32 -10.67
N PHE A 197 -7.80 -15.82 -10.33
CA PHE A 197 -8.03 -16.54 -9.07
C PHE A 197 -7.65 -18.01 -9.18
N ILE A 198 -7.86 -18.66 -10.32
CA ILE A 198 -7.47 -20.05 -10.53
C ILE A 198 -5.97 -20.21 -10.29
N THR A 199 -5.14 -19.43 -10.96
CA THR A 199 -3.67 -19.47 -10.78
C THR A 199 -3.26 -19.30 -9.32
N ARG A 200 -3.94 -18.37 -8.59
CA ARG A 200 -3.63 -18.12 -7.17
C ARG A 200 -4.12 -19.24 -6.24
N MET A 201 -5.20 -19.90 -6.59
CA MET A 201 -5.74 -21.01 -5.79
C MET A 201 -4.99 -22.31 -6.02
N ASP A 202 -4.52 -22.56 -7.25
CA ASP A 202 -3.84 -23.79 -7.63
C ASP A 202 -2.33 -23.72 -7.35
N ASP A 203 -1.65 -22.70 -7.88
CA ASP A 203 -0.19 -22.59 -7.80
C ASP A 203 0.27 -21.87 -6.51
N TYR A 204 -0.53 -20.93 -5.98
CA TYR A 204 -0.19 -20.10 -4.82
C TYR A 204 -1.09 -20.38 -3.61
N THR A 205 -1.58 -21.59 -3.45
CA THR A 205 -2.56 -22.00 -2.41
C THR A 205 -2.19 -21.50 -1.02
N ILE A 206 -0.94 -21.73 -0.59
CA ILE A 206 -0.48 -21.37 0.76
C ILE A 206 -0.44 -19.85 0.98
N PRO A 207 0.24 -19.03 0.16
CA PRO A 207 0.24 -17.59 0.33
C PRO A 207 -1.15 -16.98 0.11
N PHE A 208 -1.98 -17.52 -0.80
CA PHE A 208 -3.32 -17.01 -1.09
C PHE A 208 -4.28 -17.17 0.09
N TRP A 209 -4.42 -18.37 0.64
CA TRP A 209 -5.27 -18.58 1.81
C TRP A 209 -4.61 -18.08 3.10
N GLY A 210 -3.29 -18.14 3.18
CA GLY A 210 -2.51 -17.61 4.29
C GLY A 210 -2.72 -16.12 4.49
N MET A 211 -2.78 -15.32 3.42
CA MET A 211 -3.04 -13.88 3.54
C MET A 211 -4.42 -13.60 4.15
N VAL A 212 -5.45 -14.40 3.83
CA VAL A 212 -6.80 -14.22 4.40
C VAL A 212 -6.80 -14.51 5.90
N VAL A 213 -6.11 -15.57 6.31
CA VAL A 213 -5.98 -15.91 7.74
C VAL A 213 -5.24 -14.80 8.48
N ILE A 214 -4.12 -14.32 7.94
CA ILE A 214 -3.24 -13.37 8.61
C ILE A 214 -3.80 -11.93 8.57
N ASN A 215 -4.46 -11.52 7.48
CA ASN A 215 -4.98 -10.16 7.33
C ASN A 215 -6.39 -9.97 7.88
N PHE A 216 -7.18 -11.05 7.95
CA PHE A 216 -8.56 -10.96 8.41
C PHE A 216 -8.81 -11.77 9.68
N ILE A 217 -8.67 -13.10 9.61
CA ILE A 217 -9.12 -13.96 10.71
C ILE A 217 -8.40 -13.64 12.01
N LEU A 218 -7.09 -13.57 11.98
CA LEU A 218 -6.30 -13.25 13.19
C LEU A 218 -6.54 -11.83 13.70
N PRO A 219 -6.42 -10.75 12.89
CA PRO A 219 -6.74 -9.40 13.35
C PRO A 219 -8.18 -9.24 13.81
N PHE A 220 -9.15 -9.89 13.14
CA PHE A 220 -10.55 -9.86 13.55
C PHE A 220 -10.72 -10.44 14.97
N LEU A 221 -10.21 -11.64 15.21
CA LEU A 221 -10.33 -12.31 16.53
C LEU A 221 -9.59 -11.53 17.64
N ILE A 222 -8.43 -10.95 17.34
CA ILE A 222 -7.64 -10.18 18.30
C ILE A 222 -8.28 -8.82 18.58
N LEU A 223 -8.69 -8.11 17.53
CA LEU A 223 -9.12 -6.71 17.62
C LEU A 223 -10.65 -6.52 17.74
N VAL A 224 -11.47 -7.57 17.74
CA VAL A 224 -12.91 -7.45 17.98
C VAL A 224 -13.21 -6.95 19.39
N SER A 225 -12.43 -7.37 20.38
CA SER A 225 -12.60 -6.94 21.76
C SER A 225 -12.16 -5.49 21.97
N SER A 226 -13.03 -4.67 22.56
CA SER A 226 -12.70 -3.29 22.93
C SER A 226 -11.59 -3.20 23.99
N ASN A 227 -11.54 -4.19 24.89
CA ASN A 227 -10.54 -4.23 25.96
C ASN A 227 -9.15 -4.54 25.39
N PHE A 228 -9.03 -5.43 24.42
CA PHE A 228 -7.77 -5.77 23.77
C PHE A 228 -7.17 -4.60 23.01
N LYS A 229 -8.01 -3.74 22.42
CA LYS A 229 -7.57 -2.51 21.75
C LYS A 229 -6.99 -1.43 22.69
N ARG A 230 -7.02 -1.64 23.99
CA ARG A 230 -6.37 -0.75 24.98
C ARG A 230 -5.04 -1.29 25.49
N VAL A 231 -4.69 -2.53 25.13
CA VAL A 231 -3.50 -3.19 25.62
C VAL A 231 -2.39 -3.10 24.56
N TYR A 232 -1.35 -2.33 24.85
CA TYR A 232 -0.30 -1.98 23.88
C TYR A 232 0.38 -3.18 23.24
N TRP A 233 0.72 -4.21 24.02
CA TRP A 233 1.40 -5.38 23.46
C TRP A 233 0.49 -6.16 22.49
N ILE A 234 -0.84 -6.20 22.74
CA ILE A 234 -1.80 -6.86 21.86
C ILE A 234 -1.91 -6.09 20.52
N ILE A 235 -1.99 -4.76 20.58
CA ILE A 235 -1.99 -3.93 19.38
C ILE A 235 -0.66 -4.07 18.62
N THR A 236 0.45 -4.13 19.32
CA THR A 236 1.76 -4.34 18.70
C THR A 236 1.82 -5.69 18.00
N MET A 237 1.38 -6.76 18.65
CA MET A 237 1.33 -8.09 18.05
C MET A 237 0.40 -8.13 16.83
N ALA A 238 -0.83 -7.61 16.97
CA ALA A 238 -1.76 -7.53 15.86
C ALA A 238 -1.21 -6.70 14.70
N GLY A 239 -0.52 -5.60 15.01
CA GLY A 239 0.11 -4.74 14.01
C GLY A 239 1.23 -5.44 13.23
N ILE A 240 2.08 -6.21 13.90
CA ILE A 240 3.11 -7.00 13.22
C ILE A 240 2.46 -8.06 12.31
N ILE A 241 1.44 -8.77 12.81
CA ILE A 241 0.69 -9.76 12.02
C ILE A 241 0.10 -9.11 10.77
N ILE A 242 -0.57 -7.96 10.90
CA ILE A 242 -1.16 -7.23 9.77
C ILE A 242 -0.09 -6.83 8.75
N LEU A 243 1.06 -6.28 9.19
CA LEU A 243 2.12 -5.86 8.25
C LEU A 243 2.73 -7.05 7.50
N VAL A 244 2.96 -8.18 8.18
CA VAL A 244 3.43 -9.41 7.53
C VAL A 244 2.38 -9.93 6.54
N GLY A 245 1.11 -9.94 6.93
CA GLY A 245 0.03 -10.39 6.06
C GLY A 245 -0.12 -9.53 4.81
N HIS A 246 0.01 -8.20 4.91
CA HIS A 246 -0.04 -7.33 3.75
C HIS A 246 1.22 -7.39 2.87
N TYR A 247 2.35 -7.81 3.41
CA TYR A 247 3.49 -8.19 2.58
C TYR A 247 3.16 -9.41 1.70
N ILE A 248 2.54 -10.44 2.29
CA ILE A 248 2.08 -11.63 1.55
C ILE A 248 0.98 -11.26 0.54
N ASP A 249 0.10 -10.33 0.87
CA ASP A 249 -0.94 -9.81 -0.02
C ASP A 249 -0.34 -9.18 -1.28
N VAL A 250 0.63 -8.26 -1.13
CA VAL A 250 1.35 -7.65 -2.26
C VAL A 250 2.15 -8.70 -3.05
N TYR A 251 2.73 -9.66 -2.37
CA TYR A 251 3.39 -10.80 -3.01
C TYR A 251 2.43 -11.57 -3.93
N ASN A 252 1.22 -11.88 -3.45
CA ASN A 252 0.17 -12.54 -4.25
C ASN A 252 -0.34 -11.69 -5.42
N MET A 253 -0.30 -10.36 -5.31
CA MET A 253 -0.69 -9.48 -6.42
C MET A 253 0.32 -9.53 -7.57
N ILE A 254 1.62 -9.62 -7.28
CA ILE A 254 2.72 -9.38 -8.22
C ILE A 254 3.32 -10.69 -8.74
N MET A 255 3.65 -11.63 -7.85
CA MET A 255 4.47 -12.80 -8.20
C MET A 255 3.85 -13.73 -9.24
N PRO A 256 2.52 -14.03 -9.24
CA PRO A 256 1.94 -14.88 -10.25
C PRO A 256 2.18 -14.40 -11.68
N SER A 257 2.09 -13.09 -11.88
CA SER A 257 2.31 -12.48 -13.20
C SER A 257 3.79 -12.25 -13.54
N ALA A 258 4.67 -12.15 -12.52
CA ALA A 258 6.09 -11.89 -12.73
C ALA A 258 6.95 -13.14 -12.91
N VAL A 259 6.66 -14.24 -12.20
CA VAL A 259 7.49 -15.47 -12.20
C VAL A 259 6.69 -16.75 -12.48
N GLY A 260 5.37 -16.65 -12.67
CA GLY A 260 4.50 -17.81 -12.93
C GLY A 260 4.48 -18.80 -11.77
N ASP A 261 4.61 -20.08 -12.06
CA ASP A 261 4.59 -21.20 -11.10
C ASP A 261 5.87 -21.37 -10.28
N LYS A 262 6.95 -20.64 -10.63
CA LYS A 262 8.27 -20.74 -9.99
C LYS A 262 8.45 -19.85 -8.78
N TRP A 263 7.41 -19.70 -7.96
CA TRP A 263 7.46 -18.88 -6.78
C TRP A 263 8.18 -19.55 -5.60
N GLY A 264 8.74 -18.75 -4.72
CA GLY A 264 9.32 -19.22 -3.46
C GLY A 264 9.70 -18.04 -2.57
N PHE A 265 9.69 -18.26 -1.27
CA PHE A 265 10.26 -17.31 -0.31
C PHE A 265 11.74 -17.65 -0.14
N GLY A 266 12.61 -16.91 -0.82
CA GLY A 266 14.04 -17.09 -0.80
C GLY A 266 14.79 -15.93 -0.12
N ILE A 267 16.11 -15.98 -0.26
CA ILE A 267 17.01 -14.91 0.23
C ILE A 267 16.70 -13.55 -0.43
N PRO A 268 16.40 -13.46 -1.74
CA PRO A 268 16.10 -12.18 -2.39
C PRO A 268 14.88 -11.47 -1.79
N GLU A 269 13.79 -12.21 -1.53
CA GLU A 269 12.56 -11.67 -0.96
C GLU A 269 12.78 -11.16 0.47
N LEU A 270 13.48 -11.95 1.28
CA LEU A 270 13.81 -11.54 2.65
C LEU A 270 14.78 -10.34 2.67
N ALA A 271 15.81 -10.36 1.83
CA ALA A 271 16.78 -9.28 1.76
C ALA A 271 16.15 -7.96 1.28
N SER A 272 15.27 -7.99 0.27
CA SER A 272 14.54 -6.81 -0.19
C SER A 272 13.62 -6.27 0.91
N LEU A 273 12.87 -7.12 1.58
CA LEU A 273 12.02 -6.73 2.71
C LEU A 273 12.83 -6.04 3.82
N MET A 274 13.94 -6.65 4.23
CA MET A 274 14.81 -6.09 5.28
C MET A 274 15.44 -4.75 4.84
N PHE A 275 15.88 -4.65 3.59
CA PHE A 275 16.46 -3.42 3.05
C PHE A 275 15.44 -2.28 3.07
N PHE A 276 14.25 -2.48 2.54
CA PHE A 276 13.23 -1.44 2.50
C PHE A 276 12.66 -1.10 3.88
N ALA A 277 12.48 -2.10 4.76
CA ALA A 277 12.07 -1.86 6.14
C ALA A 277 13.14 -1.03 6.88
N GLY A 278 14.42 -1.37 6.74
CA GLY A 278 15.52 -0.62 7.31
C GLY A 278 15.62 0.81 6.79
N LEU A 279 15.50 0.99 5.47
CA LEU A 279 15.47 2.31 4.83
C LEU A 279 14.29 3.15 5.32
N PHE A 280 13.11 2.54 5.44
CA PHE A 280 11.92 3.20 5.98
C PHE A 280 12.14 3.67 7.42
N ILE A 281 12.63 2.80 8.29
CA ILE A 281 12.93 3.12 9.70
C ILE A 281 13.94 4.27 9.74
N PHE A 282 15.02 4.19 8.98
CA PHE A 282 16.05 5.23 8.93
C PHE A 282 15.47 6.59 8.51
N ILE A 283 14.70 6.65 7.42
CA ILE A 283 14.10 7.89 6.91
C ILE A 283 13.09 8.47 7.92
N VAL A 284 12.23 7.62 8.50
CA VAL A 284 11.21 8.09 9.44
C VAL A 284 11.86 8.64 10.70
N PHE A 285 12.74 7.89 11.35
CA PHE A 285 13.35 8.36 12.60
C PHE A 285 14.29 9.55 12.37
N SER A 286 15.07 9.57 11.29
CA SER A 286 15.87 10.75 10.91
C SER A 286 15.02 12.00 10.63
N THR A 287 13.77 11.81 10.21
CA THR A 287 12.85 12.91 9.94
C THR A 287 12.16 13.40 11.21
N LEU A 288 11.82 12.48 12.12
CA LEU A 288 11.22 12.80 13.41
C LEU A 288 12.15 13.62 14.32
N THR A 289 13.47 13.46 14.19
CA THR A 289 14.44 14.26 14.96
C THR A 289 14.56 15.72 14.50
N LYS A 290 14.00 16.08 13.33
CA LYS A 290 14.16 17.43 12.73
C LYS A 290 13.11 18.44 13.19
N ALA A 291 12.10 18.04 13.94
CA ALA A 291 11.03 18.91 14.43
C ALA A 291 10.47 18.37 15.76
N PRO A 292 9.86 19.22 16.59
CA PRO A 292 9.14 18.77 17.77
C PRO A 292 8.08 17.75 17.40
N LEU A 293 7.92 16.70 18.22
CA LEU A 293 6.92 15.65 17.99
C LEU A 293 5.52 16.09 18.36
N GLU A 294 5.40 17.01 19.31
CA GLU A 294 4.15 17.62 19.76
C GLU A 294 4.18 19.12 19.47
N ALA A 295 3.03 19.66 19.06
CA ALA A 295 2.84 21.10 18.91
C ALA A 295 3.01 21.81 20.26
N LYS A 296 3.65 22.96 20.27
CA LYS A 296 3.81 23.80 21.46
C LYS A 296 2.53 24.54 21.77
#